data_45db86e788802e0e35981dbfa348cdcb
#
_entry.id   45db86e788802e0e35981dbfa348cdcb
#
_cell.length_a   1.000
_cell.length_b   1.000
_cell.length_c   1.000
_cell.angle_alpha   90.00
_cell.angle_beta   90.00
_cell.angle_gamma   90.00
#
_symmetry.space_group_name_H-M   'P 1'
#
loop_
_entity.id
_entity.type
_entity.pdbx_description
1 polymer ?
#
loop_
_entity_poly.entity_id
_entity_poly.type
_entity_poly.pdbx_seq_one_letter_code
_entity_poly.pdbx_strand_id
1 'polypeptide(L)'
;MDVKNYWVFVAGAALLLIFVLLVATGARRGGSGRGGHHSWWPRPYDPHATGYNPALKPLYEMFAGSQNPTFTMFGVDWCPHCVSARPKFESLGSTVTIDGQAIDLVYVNPEENKQATVGYELSGYPTFYLTKGSQKIKYQGARTAEGFQAFLAKELSA
;
A
#
# COMPACT_ATOMS: atom_id res chain seq x y z
N MET A 1 6.76 26.56 52.72
CA MET A 1 6.14 25.59 51.77
C MET A 1 4.72 25.39 52.25
N ASP A 2 3.75 25.80 51.39
CA ASP A 2 2.34 25.85 51.78
C ASP A 2 1.78 24.42 51.84
N VAL A 3 1.17 24.07 52.97
CA VAL A 3 0.56 22.76 53.23
C VAL A 3 -0.51 22.42 52.20
N LYS A 4 -1.10 23.40 51.53
CA LYS A 4 -2.09 23.21 50.45
C LYS A 4 -1.52 22.56 49.21
N ASN A 5 -0.23 22.76 48.89
CA ASN A 5 0.39 22.19 47.70
C ASN A 5 0.85 20.74 47.93
N TYR A 6 1.07 20.32 49.16
CA TYR A 6 1.48 18.96 49.49
C TYR A 6 0.41 17.92 49.11
N TRP A 7 -0.87 18.22 49.34
CA TRP A 7 -1.97 17.33 49.00
C TRP A 7 -2.14 17.12 47.52
N VAL A 8 -1.83 18.09 46.69
CA VAL A 8 -1.90 17.97 45.22
C VAL A 8 -0.80 17.03 44.71
N PHE A 9 0.40 17.10 45.26
CA PHE A 9 1.50 16.21 44.92
C PHE A 9 1.26 14.77 45.37
N VAL A 10 0.71 14.58 46.57
CA VAL A 10 0.40 13.24 47.11
C VAL A 10 -0.73 12.59 46.29
N ALA A 11 -1.77 13.33 45.92
CA ALA A 11 -2.86 12.83 45.09
C ALA A 11 -2.37 12.49 43.68
N GLY A 12 -1.51 13.29 43.07
CA GLY A 12 -0.91 13.02 41.76
C GLY A 12 -0.03 11.79 41.74
N ALA A 13 0.79 11.59 42.78
CA ALA A 13 1.64 10.41 42.90
C ALA A 13 0.82 9.12 43.10
N ALA A 14 -0.27 9.18 43.87
CA ALA A 14 -1.15 8.04 44.08
C ALA A 14 -1.87 7.61 42.76
N LEU A 15 -2.33 8.56 41.96
CA LEU A 15 -2.95 8.29 40.66
C LEU A 15 -1.97 7.70 39.66
N LEU A 16 -0.72 8.17 39.66
CA LEU A 16 0.34 7.59 38.80
C LEU A 16 0.65 6.13 39.18
N LEU A 17 0.73 5.83 40.47
CA LEU A 17 0.97 4.47 40.97
C LEU A 17 -0.20 3.52 40.61
N ILE A 18 -1.44 3.99 40.73
CA ILE A 18 -2.63 3.22 40.34
C ILE A 18 -2.61 2.95 38.82
N PHE A 19 -2.26 3.96 38.01
CA PHE A 19 -2.18 3.80 36.56
C PHE A 19 -1.08 2.80 36.17
N VAL A 20 0.10 2.87 36.76
CA VAL A 20 1.19 1.91 36.52
C VAL A 20 0.80 0.49 36.95
N LEU A 21 0.09 0.33 38.07
CA LEU A 21 -0.40 -0.97 38.54
C LEU A 21 -1.48 -1.53 37.60
N LEU A 22 -2.37 -0.71 37.07
CA LEU A 22 -3.40 -1.12 36.11
C LEU A 22 -2.78 -1.57 34.77
N VAL A 23 -1.75 -0.87 34.31
CA VAL A 23 -1.02 -1.26 33.09
C VAL A 23 -0.23 -2.56 33.32
N ALA A 24 0.41 -2.73 34.48
CA ALA A 24 1.20 -3.91 34.81
C ALA A 24 0.34 -5.17 35.04
N THR A 25 -0.88 -5.02 35.57
CA THR A 25 -1.80 -6.14 35.81
C THR A 25 -2.67 -6.47 34.59
N GLY A 26 -2.89 -5.50 33.68
CA GLY A 26 -3.61 -5.72 32.42
C GLY A 26 -2.87 -6.59 31.43
N ALA A 27 -1.56 -6.74 31.56
CA ALA A 27 -0.71 -7.51 30.64
C ALA A 27 -0.71 -9.05 30.85
N ARG A 28 -1.48 -9.58 31.83
CA ARG A 28 -1.53 -11.02 32.14
C ARG A 28 -2.94 -11.58 32.13
N ARG A 29 -3.63 -11.45 31.02
CA ARG A 29 -4.75 -12.36 30.70
C ARG A 29 -4.52 -12.99 29.34
N GLY A 30 -3.67 -14.00 29.31
CA GLY A 30 -3.66 -15.01 28.28
C GLY A 30 -4.98 -15.78 28.36
N GLY A 31 -5.96 -15.42 27.54
CA GLY A 31 -7.16 -16.18 27.30
C GLY A 31 -6.94 -17.04 26.07
N SER A 32 -6.73 -18.34 26.22
CA SER A 32 -6.92 -19.30 25.14
C SER A 32 -8.41 -19.38 24.83
N GLY A 33 -8.92 -18.47 24.01
CA GLY A 33 -10.26 -18.47 23.47
C GLY A 33 -10.23 -18.91 22.02
N ARG A 34 -10.65 -20.13 21.70
CA ARG A 34 -11.18 -20.49 20.40
C ARG A 34 -12.41 -19.64 20.13
N GLY A 35 -12.22 -18.46 19.57
CA GLY A 35 -13.28 -17.57 19.13
C GLY A 35 -12.89 -17.02 17.77
N GLY A 36 -13.65 -17.36 16.73
CA GLY A 36 -13.46 -16.82 15.39
C GLY A 36 -13.65 -15.31 15.42
N HIS A 37 -12.55 -14.57 15.48
CA HIS A 37 -12.56 -13.14 15.22
C HIS A 37 -12.65 -12.94 13.72
N HIS A 38 -13.82 -12.55 13.23
CA HIS A 38 -13.96 -11.89 11.94
C HIS A 38 -13.24 -10.54 12.03
N SER A 39 -11.94 -10.56 11.83
CA SER A 39 -11.15 -9.35 11.64
C SER A 39 -11.52 -8.77 10.27
N TRP A 40 -12.06 -7.57 10.24
CA TRP A 40 -12.40 -6.78 9.05
C TRP A 40 -11.17 -6.35 8.24
N TRP A 41 -9.98 -6.49 8.81
CA TRP A 41 -8.75 -6.12 8.13
C TRP A 41 -8.28 -7.29 7.28
N PRO A 42 -7.92 -7.07 6.01
CA PRO A 42 -7.19 -8.06 5.26
C PRO A 42 -5.94 -8.40 6.06
N ARG A 43 -5.83 -9.66 6.48
CA ARG A 43 -4.64 -10.14 7.18
C ARG A 43 -3.44 -9.92 6.28
N PRO A 44 -2.30 -9.50 6.84
CA PRO A 44 -1.07 -9.59 6.10
C PRO A 44 -0.95 -11.00 5.55
N TYR A 45 -0.42 -11.13 4.34
CA TYR A 45 -0.18 -12.35 3.60
C TYR A 45 -0.01 -13.58 4.51
N ASP A 46 -0.93 -14.52 4.43
CA ASP A 46 -0.87 -15.80 5.13
C ASP A 46 -0.71 -16.92 4.08
N PRO A 47 0.49 -17.50 3.93
CA PRO A 47 0.75 -18.56 2.97
C PRO A 47 -0.01 -19.87 3.27
N HIS A 48 -0.63 -19.99 4.45
CA HIS A 48 -1.40 -21.15 4.91
C HIS A 48 -2.92 -20.93 4.86
N ALA A 49 -3.38 -19.73 4.44
CA ALA A 49 -4.80 -19.46 4.30
C ALA A 49 -5.45 -20.32 3.21
N THR A 50 -6.63 -20.85 3.51
CA THR A 50 -7.46 -21.54 2.50
C THR A 50 -7.84 -20.56 1.39
N GLY A 51 -7.42 -20.84 0.17
CA GLY A 51 -7.56 -19.93 -0.98
C GLY A 51 -6.27 -19.24 -1.41
N TYR A 52 -5.14 -19.60 -0.79
CA TYR A 52 -3.83 -19.13 -1.23
C TYR A 52 -3.56 -19.53 -2.69
N ASN A 53 -3.33 -18.50 -3.52
CA ASN A 53 -2.86 -18.70 -4.88
C ASN A 53 -1.37 -18.32 -4.94
N PRO A 54 -0.46 -19.29 -5.09
CA PRO A 54 0.97 -19.04 -5.16
C PRO A 54 1.38 -18.15 -6.34
N ALA A 55 0.57 -18.10 -7.40
CA ALA A 55 0.81 -17.21 -8.53
C ALA A 55 0.64 -15.71 -8.17
N LEU A 56 -0.04 -15.39 -7.07
CA LEU A 56 -0.21 -14.02 -6.58
C LEU A 56 0.92 -13.57 -5.65
N LYS A 57 1.76 -14.51 -5.17
CA LYS A 57 2.89 -14.21 -4.29
C LYS A 57 3.84 -13.16 -4.88
N PRO A 58 4.30 -13.26 -6.14
CA PRO A 58 5.18 -12.25 -6.72
C PRO A 58 4.55 -10.87 -6.77
N LEU A 59 3.25 -10.79 -7.04
CA LEU A 59 2.51 -9.53 -7.08
C LEU A 59 2.36 -8.91 -5.70
N TYR A 60 2.00 -9.72 -4.70
CA TYR A 60 1.89 -9.24 -3.33
C TYR A 60 3.24 -8.77 -2.79
N GLU A 61 4.31 -9.52 -3.01
CA GLU A 61 5.67 -9.15 -2.60
C GLU A 61 6.16 -7.88 -3.31
N MET A 62 5.79 -7.70 -4.58
CA MET A 62 6.09 -6.50 -5.34
C MET A 62 5.39 -5.25 -4.76
N PHE A 63 4.14 -5.39 -4.27
CA PHE A 63 3.38 -4.28 -3.68
C PHE A 63 3.61 -4.11 -2.17
N ALA A 64 3.88 -5.19 -1.43
CA ALA A 64 4.04 -5.15 0.03
C ALA A 64 5.48 -4.80 0.47
N GLY A 65 6.47 -5.02 -0.39
CA GLY A 65 7.88 -4.80 -0.08
C GLY A 65 8.47 -3.51 -0.60
N SER A 66 7.88 -2.89 -1.62
CA SER A 66 8.41 -1.68 -2.21
C SER A 66 7.91 -0.44 -1.49
N GLN A 67 8.85 0.34 -0.93
CA GLN A 67 8.58 1.71 -0.44
C GLN A 67 8.48 2.72 -1.61
N ASN A 68 8.77 2.26 -2.84
CA ASN A 68 8.76 3.08 -4.02
C ASN A 68 7.32 3.34 -4.52
N PRO A 69 7.05 4.51 -5.09
CA PRO A 69 5.85 4.71 -5.90
C PRO A 69 5.80 3.70 -7.03
N THR A 70 4.61 3.25 -7.39
CA THR A 70 4.43 2.27 -8.46
C THR A 70 3.64 2.89 -9.61
N PHE A 71 4.19 2.84 -10.82
CA PHE A 71 3.49 3.24 -12.03
C PHE A 71 2.96 2.01 -12.76
N THR A 72 1.65 1.81 -12.73
CA THR A 72 0.98 0.61 -13.23
C THR A 72 0.28 0.87 -14.54
N MET A 73 0.53 0.03 -15.54
CA MET A 73 -0.23 -0.07 -16.76
C MET A 73 -1.24 -1.22 -16.67
N PHE A 74 -2.52 -0.92 -16.70
CA PHE A 74 -3.59 -1.91 -16.87
C PHE A 74 -3.92 -2.07 -18.34
N GLY A 75 -3.75 -3.28 -18.86
CA GLY A 75 -3.95 -3.55 -20.28
C GLY A 75 -4.30 -5.00 -20.53
N VAL A 76 -4.84 -5.27 -21.72
CA VAL A 76 -5.23 -6.61 -22.20
C VAL A 76 -4.62 -6.88 -23.56
N ASP A 77 -4.30 -8.12 -23.86
CA ASP A 77 -3.51 -8.48 -25.05
C ASP A 77 -4.28 -8.33 -26.37
N TRP A 78 -5.59 -8.44 -26.34
CA TRP A 78 -6.45 -8.26 -27.51
C TRP A 78 -6.72 -6.79 -27.88
N CYS A 79 -6.34 -5.83 -27.03
CA CYS A 79 -6.58 -4.40 -27.24
C CYS A 79 -5.47 -3.76 -28.10
N PRO A 80 -5.73 -3.26 -29.32
CA PRO A 80 -4.71 -2.67 -30.18
C PRO A 80 -3.96 -1.49 -29.55
N HIS A 81 -4.67 -0.69 -28.74
CA HIS A 81 -4.07 0.43 -28.02
C HIS A 81 -3.12 -0.03 -26.93
N CYS A 82 -3.40 -1.17 -26.26
CA CYS A 82 -2.50 -1.78 -25.28
C CYS A 82 -1.24 -2.30 -25.95
N VAL A 83 -1.41 -3.04 -27.06
CA VAL A 83 -0.29 -3.58 -27.87
C VAL A 83 0.64 -2.46 -28.32
N SER A 84 0.09 -1.32 -28.74
CA SER A 84 0.89 -0.14 -29.15
C SER A 84 1.57 0.58 -27.98
N ALA A 85 0.93 0.64 -26.80
CA ALA A 85 1.45 1.38 -25.65
C ALA A 85 2.46 0.58 -24.83
N ARG A 86 2.29 -0.73 -24.72
CA ARG A 86 3.08 -1.64 -23.89
C ARG A 86 4.59 -1.57 -24.16
N PRO A 87 5.09 -1.63 -25.40
CA PRO A 87 6.52 -1.54 -25.65
C PRO A 87 7.12 -0.21 -25.20
N LYS A 88 6.36 0.89 -25.30
CA LYS A 88 6.80 2.22 -24.87
C LYS A 88 6.85 2.33 -23.35
N PHE A 89 5.93 1.66 -22.66
CA PHE A 89 5.93 1.56 -21.22
C PHE A 89 7.08 0.68 -20.73
N GLU A 90 7.27 -0.49 -21.33
CA GLU A 90 8.33 -1.45 -20.98
C GLU A 90 9.73 -0.93 -21.32
N SER A 91 9.88 -0.01 -22.30
CA SER A 91 11.16 0.63 -22.61
C SER A 91 11.74 1.47 -21.47
N LEU A 92 10.92 1.85 -20.48
CA LEU A 92 11.39 2.53 -19.27
C LEU A 92 12.07 1.58 -18.27
N GLY A 93 11.98 0.27 -18.48
CA GLY A 93 12.49 -0.76 -17.58
C GLY A 93 11.48 -1.17 -16.52
N SER A 94 11.91 -2.02 -15.59
CA SER A 94 11.10 -2.42 -14.44
C SER A 94 11.10 -1.39 -13.31
N THR A 95 12.13 -0.54 -13.29
CA THR A 95 12.27 0.56 -12.32
C THR A 95 12.92 1.73 -13.03
N VAL A 96 12.35 2.91 -12.88
CA VAL A 96 12.90 4.17 -13.38
C VAL A 96 13.22 5.10 -12.22
N THR A 97 14.36 5.80 -12.29
CA THR A 97 14.74 6.80 -11.28
C THR A 97 14.49 8.20 -11.83
N ILE A 98 13.69 8.98 -11.14
CA ILE A 98 13.38 10.38 -11.49
C ILE A 98 13.65 11.24 -10.26
N ASP A 99 14.48 12.27 -10.40
CA ASP A 99 14.86 13.19 -9.33
C ASP A 99 15.39 12.47 -8.06
N GLY A 100 16.10 11.35 -8.27
CA GLY A 100 16.66 10.55 -7.19
C GLY A 100 15.66 9.57 -6.54
N GLN A 101 14.39 9.57 -6.93
CA GLN A 101 13.39 8.64 -6.45
C GLN A 101 13.18 7.48 -7.44
N ALA A 102 13.30 6.25 -6.96
CA ALA A 102 12.97 5.05 -7.73
C ALA A 102 11.46 4.87 -7.81
N ILE A 103 10.96 4.47 -8.97
CA ILE A 103 9.56 4.19 -9.26
C ILE A 103 9.51 2.82 -9.92
N ASP A 104 8.71 1.93 -9.38
CA ASP A 104 8.52 0.59 -9.94
C ASP A 104 7.46 0.63 -11.06
N LEU A 105 7.77 0.02 -12.20
CA LEU A 105 6.85 -0.08 -13.33
C LEU A 105 6.25 -1.48 -13.40
N VAL A 106 4.93 -1.56 -13.43
CA VAL A 106 4.19 -2.83 -13.38
C VAL A 106 3.15 -2.88 -14.49
N TYR A 107 3.18 -3.95 -15.30
CA TYR A 107 2.09 -4.29 -16.22
C TYR A 107 1.15 -5.28 -15.54
N VAL A 108 -0.15 -5.00 -15.62
CA VAL A 108 -1.21 -5.86 -15.07
C VAL A 108 -2.24 -6.15 -16.16
N ASN A 109 -2.48 -7.44 -16.40
CA ASN A 109 -3.62 -7.88 -17.19
C ASN A 109 -4.83 -8.09 -16.25
N PRO A 110 -5.88 -7.25 -16.33
CA PRO A 110 -7.05 -7.35 -15.46
C PRO A 110 -7.88 -8.65 -15.65
N GLU A 111 -7.76 -9.31 -16.79
CA GLU A 111 -8.47 -10.55 -17.05
C GLU A 111 -7.81 -11.72 -16.31
N GLU A 112 -6.49 -11.69 -16.20
CA GLU A 112 -5.70 -12.70 -15.50
C GLU A 112 -5.63 -12.41 -13.99
N ASN A 113 -5.58 -11.13 -13.61
CA ASN A 113 -5.42 -10.72 -12.22
C ASN A 113 -6.44 -9.64 -11.81
N LYS A 114 -7.66 -10.08 -11.56
CA LYS A 114 -8.75 -9.21 -11.07
C LYS A 114 -8.45 -8.60 -9.70
N GLN A 115 -7.69 -9.31 -8.85
CA GLN A 115 -7.35 -8.81 -7.51
C GLN A 115 -6.50 -7.54 -7.56
N ALA A 116 -5.59 -7.43 -8.53
CA ALA A 116 -4.74 -6.26 -8.69
C ALA A 116 -5.49 -5.00 -9.18
N THR A 117 -6.75 -5.15 -9.61
CA THR A 117 -7.58 -4.02 -10.05
C THR A 117 -8.41 -3.40 -8.93
N VAL A 118 -8.43 -4.01 -7.75
CA VAL A 118 -9.24 -3.53 -6.63
C VAL A 118 -8.83 -2.11 -6.22
N GLY A 119 -9.82 -1.22 -6.21
CA GLY A 119 -9.61 0.19 -5.88
C GLY A 119 -9.06 1.05 -7.02
N TYR A 120 -9.06 0.56 -8.28
CA TYR A 120 -8.79 1.34 -9.47
C TYR A 120 -10.04 1.46 -10.35
N GLU A 121 -10.22 2.65 -10.94
CA GLU A 121 -11.30 2.88 -11.90
C GLU A 121 -10.81 2.60 -13.33
N LEU A 122 -11.17 1.44 -13.87
CA LEU A 122 -10.79 1.01 -15.20
C LEU A 122 -11.99 1.16 -16.17
N SER A 123 -12.12 2.34 -16.78
CA SER A 123 -13.18 2.63 -17.76
C SER A 123 -12.84 2.16 -19.18
N GLY A 124 -11.62 1.67 -19.41
CA GLY A 124 -11.11 1.15 -20.67
C GLY A 124 -9.63 0.85 -20.62
N TYR A 125 -9.06 0.35 -21.73
CA TYR A 125 -7.66 -0.06 -21.82
C TYR A 125 -6.93 0.65 -22.95
N PRO A 126 -5.62 0.95 -22.79
CA PRO A 126 -4.87 0.86 -21.54
C PRO A 126 -5.23 2.00 -20.58
N THR A 127 -5.18 1.73 -19.27
CA THR A 127 -5.29 2.72 -18.21
C THR A 127 -4.01 2.69 -17.39
N PHE A 128 -3.51 3.87 -16.97
CA PHE A 128 -2.28 3.99 -16.20
C PHE A 128 -2.54 4.72 -14.89
N TYR A 129 -1.90 4.27 -13.81
CA TYR A 129 -1.95 4.89 -12.50
C TYR A 129 -0.58 4.97 -11.86
N LEU A 130 -0.26 6.14 -11.28
CA LEU A 130 0.81 6.27 -10.31
C LEU A 130 0.22 6.10 -8.91
N THR A 131 0.75 5.15 -8.14
CA THR A 131 0.37 4.90 -6.75
C THR A 131 1.51 5.33 -5.83
N LYS A 132 1.22 6.30 -4.93
CA LYS A 132 2.14 6.80 -3.89
C LYS A 132 1.49 6.51 -2.53
N GLY A 133 1.89 5.44 -1.85
CA GLY A 133 1.21 5.00 -0.63
C GLY A 133 -0.27 4.71 -0.88
N SER A 134 -1.18 5.47 -0.27
CA SER A 134 -2.63 5.35 -0.47
C SER A 134 -3.18 6.18 -1.64
N GLN A 135 -2.38 7.10 -2.18
CA GLN A 135 -2.80 8.00 -3.26
C GLN A 135 -2.67 7.30 -4.61
N LYS A 136 -3.71 7.40 -5.43
CA LYS A 136 -3.78 6.87 -6.81
C LYS A 136 -4.05 8.00 -7.78
N ILE A 137 -3.11 8.27 -8.67
CA ILE A 137 -3.16 9.37 -9.64
C ILE A 137 -3.27 8.76 -11.04
N LYS A 138 -4.40 9.02 -11.71
CA LYS A 138 -4.64 8.52 -13.07
C LYS A 138 -3.87 9.34 -14.08
N TYR A 139 -3.12 8.67 -14.95
CA TYR A 139 -2.44 9.30 -16.07
C TYR A 139 -3.39 9.52 -17.25
N GLN A 140 -3.35 10.71 -17.85
CA GLN A 140 -4.19 11.09 -18.99
C GLN A 140 -3.39 11.71 -20.15
N GLY A 141 -2.06 11.54 -20.14
CA GLY A 141 -1.17 12.13 -21.16
C GLY A 141 -0.94 11.24 -22.38
N ALA A 142 0.05 11.63 -23.19
CA ALA A 142 0.47 10.90 -24.37
C ALA A 142 1.11 9.56 -23.99
N ARG A 143 0.74 8.49 -24.68
CA ARG A 143 1.23 7.13 -24.42
C ARG A 143 2.60 6.90 -25.07
N THR A 144 3.57 7.70 -24.65
CA THR A 144 4.97 7.66 -25.07
C THR A 144 5.88 7.62 -23.87
N ALA A 145 7.13 7.16 -24.03
CA ALA A 145 8.09 7.09 -22.93
C ALA A 145 8.34 8.47 -22.32
N GLU A 146 8.47 9.51 -23.15
CA GLU A 146 8.68 10.90 -22.72
C GLU A 146 7.46 11.44 -21.96
N GLY A 147 6.24 11.09 -22.42
CA GLY A 147 4.99 11.50 -21.76
C GLY A 147 4.88 10.86 -20.37
N PHE A 148 5.26 9.59 -20.23
CA PHE A 148 5.28 8.92 -18.93
C PHE A 148 6.31 9.54 -17.99
N GLN A 149 7.55 9.78 -18.46
CA GLN A 149 8.62 10.39 -17.67
C GLN A 149 8.25 11.81 -17.22
N ALA A 150 7.69 12.64 -18.11
CA ALA A 150 7.26 13.99 -17.76
C ALA A 150 6.17 14.00 -16.69
N PHE A 151 5.20 13.08 -16.77
CA PHE A 151 4.18 12.93 -15.76
C PHE A 151 4.77 12.50 -14.41
N LEU A 152 5.62 11.49 -14.41
CA LEU A 152 6.24 10.99 -13.20
C LEU A 152 7.09 12.07 -12.52
N ALA A 153 7.88 12.84 -13.28
CA ALA A 153 8.64 13.96 -12.75
C ALA A 153 7.75 15.03 -12.12
N LYS A 154 6.65 15.40 -12.79
CA LYS A 154 5.68 16.36 -12.26
C LYS A 154 5.05 15.90 -10.94
N GLU A 155 4.58 14.66 -10.89
CA GLU A 155 3.86 14.15 -9.72
C GLU A 155 4.78 13.81 -8.53
N LEU A 156 6.08 13.65 -8.76
CA LEU A 156 7.06 13.43 -7.69
C LEU A 156 7.59 14.74 -7.09
N SER A 157 7.62 15.82 -7.89
CA SER A 157 8.04 17.14 -7.41
C SER A 157 6.91 17.91 -6.68
N ALA A 158 5.69 17.38 -6.67
CA ALA A 158 4.51 17.94 -5.99
C ALA A 158 4.36 17.36 -4.59
#